data_8d547f7422ae477e790cc9973cfe2fb7
#
_entry.id   8d547f7422ae477e790cc9973cfe2fb7
#
_cell.length_a   1.000
_cell.length_b   1.000
_cell.length_c   1.000
_cell.angle_alpha   90.00
_cell.angle_beta   90.00
_cell.angle_gamma   90.00
#
_symmetry.space_group_name_H-M   'P 1'
#
loop_
_entity.id
_entity.type
_entity.pdbx_description
1 polymer ?
#
loop_
_entity_poly.entity_id
_entity_poly.type
_entity_poly.pdbx_seq_one_letter_code
_entity_poly.pdbx_strand_id
1 'polypeptide(L)'
;MQHQLKEVPYVRTDGKAKKATVIPFDFSLEGLTDEEIQVIGHLSRASDGMTPIFAQQHYDRALEMFGALVDLERTSEDSAVRQTLGGYNSLFAARNSPWSSTDGLGLRFPLQRNQVPKGHQLREFTELLMHGIQAPAG
;
A
#
# COMPACT_ATOMS: atom_id res chain seq x y z
N MET A 1 7.41 26.65 8.18
CA MET A 1 8.21 25.41 8.06
C MET A 1 7.96 24.81 6.68
N GLN A 2 8.94 24.82 5.81
CA GLN A 2 8.79 24.10 4.53
C GLN A 2 8.96 22.61 4.83
N HIS A 3 7.85 21.86 4.78
CA HIS A 3 7.92 20.41 4.84
C HIS A 3 8.54 19.91 3.54
N GLN A 4 9.68 19.27 3.63
CA GLN A 4 10.28 18.59 2.48
C GLN A 4 9.39 17.41 2.11
N LEU A 5 8.68 17.52 0.99
CA LEU A 5 7.78 16.48 0.51
C LEU A 5 8.58 15.21 0.21
N LYS A 6 8.15 14.10 0.79
CA LYS A 6 8.75 12.80 0.55
C LYS A 6 8.23 12.23 -0.77
N GLU A 7 9.13 11.91 -1.67
CA GLU A 7 8.81 11.19 -2.90
C GLU A 7 9.14 9.70 -2.76
N VAL A 8 8.22 8.86 -3.21
CA VAL A 8 8.40 7.41 -3.28
C VAL A 8 8.43 7.00 -4.74
N PRO A 9 9.59 6.58 -5.29
CA PRO A 9 9.66 6.10 -6.64
C PRO A 9 8.99 4.73 -6.78
N TYR A 10 8.35 4.50 -7.91
CA TYR A 10 7.76 3.21 -8.24
C TYR A 10 7.77 2.99 -9.76
N VAL A 11 7.61 1.75 -10.18
CA VAL A 11 7.49 1.38 -11.58
C VAL A 11 6.11 0.80 -11.82
N ARG A 12 5.44 1.26 -12.85
CA ARG A 12 4.15 0.73 -13.29
C ARG A 12 4.35 -0.57 -14.09
N THR A 13 3.29 -1.33 -14.22
CA THR A 13 3.31 -2.57 -15.02
C THR A 13 3.63 -2.35 -16.48
N ASP A 14 3.38 -1.15 -17.02
CA ASP A 14 3.81 -0.73 -18.36
C ASP A 14 5.31 -0.39 -18.45
N GLY A 15 6.07 -0.55 -17.39
CA GLY A 15 7.51 -0.25 -17.32
C GLY A 15 7.85 1.22 -17.09
N LYS A 16 6.88 2.13 -17.01
CA LYS A 16 7.13 3.56 -16.80
C LYS A 16 7.43 3.85 -15.34
N ALA A 17 8.56 4.51 -15.09
CA ALA A 17 8.91 5.01 -13.78
C ALA A 17 8.03 6.22 -13.41
N LYS A 18 7.55 6.24 -12.18
CA LYS A 18 6.74 7.29 -11.59
C LYS A 18 7.21 7.57 -10.16
N LYS A 19 6.73 8.66 -9.61
CA LYS A 19 6.93 9.02 -8.22
C LYS A 19 5.59 9.35 -7.58
N ALA A 20 5.37 8.84 -6.39
CA ALA A 20 4.27 9.26 -5.53
C ALA A 20 4.79 10.29 -4.54
N THR A 21 4.08 11.39 -4.39
CA THR A 21 4.42 12.42 -3.41
C THR A 21 3.59 12.19 -2.15
N VAL A 22 4.28 12.06 -1.01
CA VAL A 22 3.62 12.01 0.29
C VAL A 22 3.42 13.43 0.77
N ILE A 23 2.16 13.85 0.86
CA ILE A 23 1.78 15.18 1.37
C ILE A 23 1.38 15.01 2.83
N PRO A 24 2.14 15.57 3.79
CA PRO A 24 1.71 15.58 5.18
C PRO A 24 0.46 16.45 5.30
N PHE A 25 -0.55 15.93 5.98
CA PHE A 25 -1.79 16.65 6.25
C PHE A 25 -1.79 17.06 7.72
N ASP A 26 -1.26 18.23 7.99
CA ASP A 26 -1.25 18.81 9.32
C ASP A 26 -2.57 19.54 9.58
N PHE A 27 -3.25 19.17 10.65
CA PHE A 27 -4.42 19.89 11.14
C PHE A 27 -4.27 20.15 12.63
N SER A 28 -4.89 21.24 13.10
CA SER A 28 -4.92 21.60 14.50
C SER A 28 -6.26 21.24 15.11
N LEU A 29 -6.23 20.71 16.34
CA LEU A 29 -7.41 20.51 17.17
C LEU A 29 -7.72 21.74 18.04
N GLU A 30 -6.91 22.80 17.90
CA GLU A 30 -7.08 24.04 18.64
C GLU A 30 -8.41 24.70 18.32
N GLY A 31 -9.12 25.09 19.36
CA GLY A 31 -10.45 25.72 19.23
C GLY A 31 -11.62 24.75 19.14
N LEU A 32 -11.37 23.44 19.12
CA LEU A 32 -12.42 22.43 19.21
C LEU A 32 -12.77 22.11 20.66
N THR A 33 -14.05 21.79 20.91
CA THR A 33 -14.50 21.30 22.21
C THR A 33 -14.09 19.83 22.40
N ASP A 34 -14.11 19.34 23.65
CA ASP A 34 -13.82 17.94 23.94
C ASP A 34 -14.78 16.98 23.23
N GLU A 35 -16.05 17.37 23.09
CA GLU A 35 -17.04 16.58 22.36
C GLU A 35 -16.72 16.50 20.86
N GLU A 36 -16.31 17.60 20.24
CA GLU A 36 -15.91 17.64 18.84
C GLU A 36 -14.67 16.78 18.59
N ILE A 37 -13.70 16.82 19.49
CA ILE A 37 -12.50 15.95 19.44
C ILE A 37 -12.90 14.48 19.55
N GLN A 38 -13.83 14.12 20.42
CA GLN A 38 -14.35 12.76 20.53
C GLN A 38 -15.05 12.30 19.24
N VAL A 39 -15.86 13.19 18.63
CA VAL A 39 -16.51 12.90 17.33
C VAL A 39 -15.47 12.61 16.24
N ILE A 40 -14.42 13.42 16.14
CA ILE A 40 -13.31 13.18 15.19
C ILE A 40 -12.65 11.82 15.46
N GLY A 41 -12.41 11.47 16.72
CA GLY A 41 -11.86 10.18 17.11
C GLY A 41 -12.76 9.00 16.70
N HIS A 42 -14.07 9.13 16.84
CA HIS A 42 -15.04 8.11 16.39
C HIS A 42 -15.08 7.99 14.87
N LEU A 43 -15.08 9.12 14.14
CA LEU A 43 -15.06 9.13 12.68
C LEU A 43 -13.76 8.51 12.12
N SER A 44 -12.62 8.80 12.74
CA SER A 44 -11.33 8.18 12.39
C SER A 44 -11.39 6.66 12.52
N ARG A 45 -11.88 6.15 13.66
CA ARG A 45 -12.03 4.70 13.86
C ARG A 45 -13.01 4.07 12.88
N ALA A 46 -14.10 4.75 12.55
CA ALA A 46 -15.04 4.28 11.54
C ALA A 46 -14.40 4.21 10.15
N SER A 47 -13.60 5.21 9.79
CA SER A 47 -12.83 5.24 8.54
C SER A 47 -11.83 4.10 8.47
N ASP A 48 -11.09 3.84 9.56
CA ASP A 48 -10.14 2.72 9.63
C ASP A 48 -10.85 1.37 9.41
N GLY A 49 -12.07 1.22 9.96
CA GLY A 49 -12.89 0.03 9.75
C GLY A 49 -13.35 -0.18 8.30
N MET A 50 -13.40 0.87 7.50
CA MET A 50 -13.77 0.79 6.08
C MET A 50 -12.60 0.37 5.18
N THR A 51 -11.37 0.59 5.58
CA THR A 51 -10.18 0.28 4.79
C THR A 51 -10.12 -1.18 4.32
N PRO A 52 -10.32 -2.21 5.17
CA PRO A 52 -10.34 -3.60 4.71
C PRO A 52 -11.47 -3.89 3.73
N ILE A 53 -12.61 -3.22 3.86
CA ILE A 53 -13.74 -3.39 2.93
C ILE A 53 -13.35 -2.88 1.55
N PHE A 54 -12.77 -1.70 1.45
CA PHE A 54 -12.27 -1.16 0.18
C PHE A 54 -11.22 -2.06 -0.45
N ALA A 55 -10.27 -2.58 0.33
CA ALA A 55 -9.25 -3.48 -0.18
C ALA A 55 -9.88 -4.75 -0.79
N GLN A 56 -10.84 -5.36 -0.11
CA GLN A 56 -11.54 -6.55 -0.59
C GLN A 56 -12.44 -6.28 -1.81
N GLN A 57 -12.99 -5.08 -1.94
CA GLN A 57 -13.73 -4.68 -3.13
C GLN A 57 -12.85 -4.57 -4.39
N HIS A 58 -11.57 -4.23 -4.22
CA HIS A 58 -10.61 -4.21 -5.31
C HIS A 58 -10.13 -5.61 -5.67
N TYR A 59 -9.87 -6.42 -4.69
CA TYR A 59 -9.42 -7.79 -4.82
C TYR A 59 -9.79 -8.58 -3.55
N ASP A 60 -10.52 -9.66 -3.69
CA ASP A 60 -11.06 -10.44 -2.57
C ASP A 60 -10.00 -10.97 -1.59
N ARG A 61 -8.78 -11.26 -2.10
CA ARG A 61 -7.62 -11.67 -1.30
C ARG A 61 -6.63 -10.54 -0.99
N ALA A 62 -7.04 -9.28 -1.14
CA ALA A 62 -6.12 -8.14 -0.96
C ALA A 62 -5.52 -8.07 0.44
N LEU A 63 -6.28 -8.36 1.48
CA LEU A 63 -5.79 -8.35 2.86
C LEU A 63 -4.78 -9.46 3.14
N GLU A 64 -5.01 -10.65 2.59
CA GLU A 64 -4.10 -11.78 2.69
C GLU A 64 -2.78 -11.49 1.95
N MET A 65 -2.88 -10.95 0.74
CA MET A 65 -1.72 -10.51 -0.03
C MET A 65 -0.92 -9.44 0.71
N PHE A 66 -1.59 -8.43 1.23
CA PHE A 66 -0.94 -7.35 1.99
C PHE A 66 -0.27 -7.88 3.25
N GLY A 67 -0.94 -8.76 3.99
CA GLY A 67 -0.36 -9.42 5.16
C GLY A 67 0.92 -10.18 4.81
N ALA A 68 0.93 -10.91 3.71
CA ALA A 68 2.11 -11.64 3.24
C ALA A 68 3.25 -10.69 2.81
N LEU A 69 2.93 -9.55 2.19
CA LEU A 69 3.92 -8.51 1.84
C LEU A 69 4.57 -7.89 3.09
N VAL A 70 3.77 -7.54 4.08
CA VAL A 70 4.25 -6.97 5.35
C VAL A 70 5.08 -8.00 6.13
N ASP A 71 4.66 -9.26 6.13
CA ASP A 71 5.40 -10.33 6.80
C ASP A 71 6.77 -10.55 6.17
N LEU A 72 6.86 -10.54 4.84
CA LEU A 72 8.15 -10.65 4.15
C LEU A 72 9.06 -9.44 4.44
N GLU A 73 8.52 -8.24 4.45
CA GLU A 73 9.28 -7.04 4.83
C GLU A 73 9.86 -7.17 6.24
N ARG A 74 9.03 -7.60 7.19
CA ARG A 74 9.41 -7.72 8.59
C ARG A 74 10.44 -8.82 8.83
N THR A 75 10.32 -9.94 8.15
CA THR A 75 11.15 -11.14 8.38
C THR A 75 12.39 -11.22 7.49
N SER A 76 12.50 -10.38 6.47
CA SER A 76 13.67 -10.36 5.59
C SER A 76 14.94 -9.90 6.33
N GLU A 77 16.00 -10.64 6.21
CA GLU A 77 17.32 -10.27 6.74
C GLU A 77 18.06 -9.29 5.81
N ASP A 78 17.73 -9.27 4.54
CA ASP A 78 18.30 -8.36 3.54
C ASP A 78 17.71 -6.95 3.68
N SER A 79 18.55 -5.98 4.05
CA SER A 79 18.12 -4.59 4.25
C SER A 79 17.64 -3.93 2.97
N ALA A 80 18.19 -4.27 1.81
CA ALA A 80 17.77 -3.74 0.52
C ALA A 80 16.37 -4.26 0.15
N VAL A 81 16.09 -5.53 0.41
CA VAL A 81 14.75 -6.12 0.24
C VAL A 81 13.74 -5.44 1.17
N ARG A 82 14.07 -5.25 2.45
CA ARG A 82 13.19 -4.54 3.39
C ARG A 82 12.86 -3.13 2.93
N GLN A 83 13.86 -2.37 2.52
CA GLN A 83 13.66 -1.00 2.06
C GLN A 83 12.77 -0.94 0.81
N THR A 84 13.02 -1.82 -0.15
CA THR A 84 12.25 -1.91 -1.38
C THR A 84 10.79 -2.29 -1.11
N LEU A 85 10.57 -3.29 -0.26
CA LEU A 85 9.22 -3.69 0.15
C LEU A 85 8.52 -2.63 0.97
N GLY A 86 9.23 -1.90 1.84
CA GLY A 86 8.65 -0.82 2.63
C GLY A 86 8.04 0.27 1.76
N GLY A 87 8.73 0.67 0.68
CA GLY A 87 8.19 1.60 -0.32
C GLY A 87 6.97 1.04 -1.05
N TYR A 88 7.06 -0.19 -1.51
CA TYR A 88 5.94 -0.86 -2.20
C TYR A 88 4.72 -1.03 -1.30
N ASN A 89 4.90 -1.50 -0.07
CA ASN A 89 3.83 -1.72 0.89
C ASN A 89 3.15 -0.40 1.30
N SER A 90 3.90 0.69 1.40
CA SER A 90 3.33 2.02 1.65
C SER A 90 2.41 2.47 0.53
N LEU A 91 2.79 2.23 -0.73
CA LEU A 91 1.95 2.54 -1.89
C LEU A 91 0.73 1.61 -1.98
N PHE A 92 0.90 0.33 -1.68
CA PHE A 92 -0.19 -0.63 -1.62
C PHE A 92 -1.22 -0.20 -0.57
N ALA A 93 -0.78 0.15 0.63
CA ALA A 93 -1.65 0.61 1.70
C ALA A 93 -2.39 1.90 1.32
N ALA A 94 -1.71 2.87 0.72
CA ALA A 94 -2.32 4.13 0.29
C ALA A 94 -3.41 3.95 -0.78
N ARG A 95 -3.31 2.89 -1.59
CA ARG A 95 -4.27 2.57 -2.67
C ARG A 95 -5.26 1.49 -2.30
N ASN A 96 -5.07 0.79 -1.20
CA ASN A 96 -5.78 -0.44 -0.81
C ASN A 96 -5.71 -1.55 -1.87
N SER A 97 -4.76 -1.49 -2.78
CA SER A 97 -4.61 -2.45 -3.87
C SER A 97 -3.25 -2.32 -4.55
N PRO A 98 -2.83 -3.34 -5.31
CA PRO A 98 -1.62 -3.27 -6.10
C PRO A 98 -1.77 -2.49 -7.41
N TRP A 99 -2.94 -1.94 -7.72
CA TRP A 99 -3.18 -1.15 -8.94
C TRP A 99 -3.76 0.23 -8.63
N SER A 100 -3.67 1.11 -9.62
CA SER A 100 -4.30 2.42 -9.57
C SER A 100 -5.79 2.34 -9.94
N SER A 101 -6.65 2.96 -9.15
CA SER A 101 -8.06 3.09 -9.45
C SER A 101 -8.33 4.02 -10.64
N THR A 102 -7.37 4.85 -11.03
CA THR A 102 -7.53 5.86 -12.09
C THR A 102 -7.31 5.28 -13.48
N ASP A 103 -6.26 4.50 -13.66
CA ASP A 103 -5.86 3.97 -14.97
C ASP A 103 -5.86 2.43 -15.04
N GLY A 104 -6.17 1.76 -13.94
CA GLY A 104 -6.19 0.31 -13.84
C GLY A 104 -4.80 -0.34 -13.90
N LEU A 105 -3.72 0.46 -13.96
CA LEU A 105 -2.37 -0.06 -14.07
C LEU A 105 -1.80 -0.41 -12.71
N GLY A 106 -1.22 -1.60 -12.61
CA GLY A 106 -0.63 -2.10 -11.38
C GLY A 106 0.69 -1.44 -11.01
N LEU A 107 1.02 -1.57 -9.74
CA LEU A 107 2.38 -1.38 -9.24
C LEU A 107 3.20 -2.60 -9.65
N ARG A 108 4.32 -2.38 -10.33
CA ARG A 108 5.22 -3.48 -10.65
C ARG A 108 5.85 -4.02 -9.38
N PHE A 109 5.74 -5.31 -9.18
CA PHE A 109 6.36 -5.97 -8.04
C PHE A 109 7.88 -5.82 -8.08
N PRO A 110 8.50 -5.30 -7.02
CA PRO A 110 9.90 -4.87 -7.07
C PRO A 110 10.91 -6.00 -6.88
N LEU A 111 10.47 -7.18 -6.47
CA LEU A 111 11.35 -8.31 -6.19
C LEU A 111 11.37 -9.31 -7.34
N GLN A 112 12.50 -10.02 -7.46
CA GLN A 112 12.60 -11.20 -8.29
C GLN A 112 12.00 -12.41 -7.57
N ARG A 113 11.52 -13.40 -8.32
CA ARG A 113 10.90 -14.61 -7.77
C ARG A 113 11.81 -15.35 -6.75
N ASN A 114 13.12 -15.36 -6.99
CA ASN A 114 14.10 -16.00 -6.11
C ASN A 114 14.33 -15.25 -4.81
N GLN A 115 13.93 -13.98 -4.71
CA GLN A 115 14.02 -13.17 -3.50
C GLN A 115 12.84 -13.44 -2.53
N VAL A 116 11.80 -14.13 -3.00
CA VAL A 116 10.71 -14.59 -2.15
C VAL A 116 11.03 -15.99 -1.65
N PRO A 117 11.18 -16.22 -0.33
CA PRO A 117 11.56 -17.52 0.22
C PRO A 117 10.60 -18.65 -0.20
N LYS A 118 11.14 -19.83 -0.43
CA LYS A 118 10.32 -21.03 -0.68
C LYS A 118 9.41 -21.28 0.53
N GLY A 119 8.15 -21.58 0.29
CA GLY A 119 7.16 -21.82 1.34
C GLY A 119 6.57 -20.54 1.98
N HIS A 120 7.07 -19.35 1.63
CA HIS A 120 6.44 -18.12 2.08
C HIS A 120 5.09 -17.91 1.39
N GLN A 121 4.09 -17.46 2.15
CA GLN A 121 2.71 -17.27 1.67
C GLN A 121 2.62 -16.34 0.46
N LEU A 122 3.51 -15.34 0.35
CA LEU A 122 3.57 -14.44 -0.80
C LEU A 122 3.83 -15.16 -2.12
N ARG A 123 4.40 -16.38 -2.09
CA ARG A 123 4.66 -17.16 -3.31
C ARG A 123 3.41 -17.42 -4.14
N GLU A 124 2.26 -17.57 -3.51
CA GLU A 124 0.99 -17.76 -4.20
C GLU A 124 0.58 -16.53 -5.02
N PHE A 125 0.97 -15.36 -4.56
CA PHE A 125 0.64 -14.09 -5.20
C PHE A 125 1.71 -13.59 -6.18
N THR A 126 2.88 -14.24 -6.21
CA THR A 126 4.03 -13.73 -6.99
C THR A 126 3.70 -13.59 -8.48
N GLU A 127 3.00 -14.55 -9.06
CA GLU A 127 2.61 -14.48 -10.47
C GLU A 127 1.66 -13.30 -10.73
N LEU A 128 0.67 -13.11 -9.89
CA LEU A 128 -0.25 -11.97 -9.97
C LEU A 128 0.47 -10.63 -9.85
N LEU A 129 1.41 -10.53 -8.90
CA LEU A 129 2.17 -9.32 -8.66
C LEU A 129 3.18 -9.01 -9.77
N MET A 130 3.78 -10.04 -10.37
CA MET A 130 4.78 -9.87 -11.44
C MET A 130 4.15 -9.57 -12.80
N HIS A 131 3.00 -10.17 -13.11
CA HIS A 131 2.31 -9.95 -14.38
C HIS A 131 1.34 -8.78 -14.35
N GLY A 132 1.14 -8.20 -13.18
CA GLY A 132 0.20 -7.12 -12.95
C GLY A 132 -1.23 -7.63 -12.85
N ILE A 133 -1.84 -7.39 -11.72
CA ILE A 133 -3.28 -7.56 -11.55
C ILE A 133 -3.94 -6.43 -12.33
N GLN A 134 -4.71 -6.79 -13.33
CA GLN A 134 -5.58 -5.82 -13.98
C GLN A 134 -6.78 -5.56 -13.06
N ALA A 135 -7.13 -4.28 -12.91
CA ALA A 135 -8.38 -3.94 -12.25
C ALA A 135 -9.51 -4.70 -12.93
N PRO A 136 -10.45 -5.29 -12.17
CA PRO A 136 -11.60 -5.93 -12.78
C PRO A 136 -12.29 -4.93 -13.69
N ALA A 137 -12.60 -5.34 -14.90
CA ALA A 137 -13.40 -4.55 -15.83
C ALA A 137 -14.75 -4.27 -15.15
N GLY A 138 -14.96 -2.99 -14.80
CA GLY A 138 -16.17 -2.54 -14.13
C GLY A 138 -17.42 -2.68 -15.01
#